data_c0289add9c2c40048f9f216b3e23b6ed
#
_entry.id   c0289add9c2c40048f9f216b3e23b6ed
#
_cell.length_a   1.000
_cell.length_b   1.000
_cell.length_c   1.000
_cell.angle_alpha   90.00
_cell.angle_beta   90.00
_cell.angle_gamma   90.00
#
_symmetry.space_group_name_H-M   'P 1'
#
loop_
_entity.id
_entity.type
_entity.pdbx_description
1 polymer ?
#
loop_
_entity_poly.entity_id
_entity_poly.type
_entity_poly.pdbx_seq_one_letter_code
_entity_poly.pdbx_strand_id
1 'polypeptide(L)'
;MLIYLLRHGLTEYNAQKRYQGQRDIPLSPEGLAQLRRADIDPKVVYISTLQRTRQTAEVLFPDAELVPVDGLKEMCFGSFEGRNYIEMEHDPDYQAWVAANCESSCPDGERKDDFSDRVCRTFAALVDKALADGEEMLVILAHGGTQMAALERYGVPRRSYYRWCGPNAGGYVLDLSLIHISEPTRLRRI
;
A
#
# COMPACT_ATOMS: atom_id res chain seq x y z
N MET A 1 17.74 -9.27 5.63
CA MET A 1 17.20 -8.37 4.57
C MET A 1 16.22 -7.40 5.19
N LEU A 2 16.33 -6.13 4.85
CA LEU A 2 15.35 -5.11 5.24
C LEU A 2 14.33 -4.91 4.12
N ILE A 3 13.03 -4.87 4.48
CA ILE A 3 11.96 -4.58 3.54
C ILE A 3 11.32 -3.24 3.92
N TYR A 4 11.35 -2.28 3.01
CA TYR A 4 10.67 -0.99 3.12
C TYR A 4 9.33 -1.08 2.41
N LEU A 5 8.23 -1.08 3.17
CA LEU A 5 6.87 -1.09 2.65
C LEU A 5 6.25 0.30 2.81
N LEU A 6 6.29 1.07 1.73
CA LEU A 6 5.96 2.49 1.72
C LEU A 6 4.59 2.75 1.09
N ARG A 7 3.96 3.84 1.50
CA ARG A 7 2.73 4.37 0.93
C ARG A 7 3.01 5.62 0.11
N HIS A 8 2.31 5.80 -1.02
CA HIS A 8 2.39 7.00 -1.84
C HIS A 8 2.12 8.30 -1.06
N GLY A 9 2.57 9.43 -1.61
CA GLY A 9 2.35 10.77 -1.08
C GLY A 9 0.88 11.19 -1.09
N LEU A 10 0.61 12.39 -0.60
CA LEU A 10 -0.75 12.93 -0.49
C LEU A 10 -1.35 13.22 -1.87
N THR A 11 -2.62 12.85 -2.05
CA THR A 11 -3.44 13.18 -3.22
C THR A 11 -4.61 14.07 -2.79
N GLU A 12 -5.27 14.70 -3.74
CA GLU A 12 -6.52 15.44 -3.50
C GLU A 12 -7.58 14.56 -2.83
N TYR A 13 -7.73 13.31 -3.25
CA TYR A 13 -8.71 12.39 -2.68
C TYR A 13 -8.40 12.03 -1.22
N ASN A 14 -7.12 11.99 -0.83
CA ASN A 14 -6.78 11.84 0.58
C ASN A 14 -7.26 13.04 1.40
N ALA A 15 -7.01 14.27 0.93
CA ALA A 15 -7.45 15.50 1.60
C ALA A 15 -8.98 15.57 1.71
N GLN A 16 -9.70 15.14 0.68
CA GLN A 16 -11.17 15.12 0.61
C GLN A 16 -11.78 13.85 1.25
N LYS A 17 -10.98 12.93 1.79
CA LYS A 17 -11.41 11.65 2.37
C LYS A 17 -12.23 10.79 1.39
N ARG A 18 -11.87 10.82 0.10
CA ARG A 18 -12.52 10.05 -0.96
C ARG A 18 -11.87 8.67 -1.11
N TYR A 19 -12.68 7.68 -1.42
CA TYR A 19 -12.19 6.37 -1.83
C TYR A 19 -11.46 6.50 -3.17
N GLN A 20 -10.16 6.21 -3.18
CA GLN A 20 -9.36 6.35 -4.39
C GLN A 20 -9.39 5.10 -5.26
N GLY A 21 -9.21 3.96 -4.61
CA GLY A 21 -9.14 2.67 -5.25
C GLY A 21 -8.14 2.63 -6.39
N GLN A 22 -8.60 2.14 -7.53
CA GLN A 22 -7.80 2.01 -8.75
C GLN A 22 -7.91 3.20 -9.69
N ARG A 23 -8.64 4.26 -9.32
CA ARG A 23 -8.58 5.52 -10.09
C ARG A 23 -7.16 6.06 -10.11
N ASP A 24 -6.68 6.32 -11.32
CA ASP A 24 -5.31 6.77 -11.53
C ASP A 24 -5.19 8.29 -11.43
N ILE A 25 -5.25 8.80 -10.19
CA ILE A 25 -5.12 10.23 -9.88
C ILE A 25 -3.68 10.55 -9.42
N PRO A 26 -3.18 11.77 -9.75
CA PRO A 26 -1.83 12.20 -9.35
C PRO A 26 -1.75 12.57 -7.86
N LEU A 27 -0.53 12.82 -7.40
CA LEU A 27 -0.29 13.53 -6.15
C LEU A 27 -0.85 14.94 -6.23
N SER A 28 -1.29 15.48 -5.09
CA SER A 28 -1.64 16.90 -5.01
C SER A 28 -0.38 17.78 -5.03
N PRO A 29 -0.49 19.07 -5.39
CA PRO A 29 0.64 19.99 -5.29
C PRO A 29 1.27 20.01 -3.88
N GLU A 30 0.43 20.00 -2.83
CA GLU A 30 0.90 19.91 -1.45
C GLU A 30 1.60 18.59 -1.16
N GLY A 31 1.07 17.48 -1.71
CA GLY A 31 1.67 16.16 -1.58
C GLY A 31 3.07 16.11 -2.18
N LEU A 32 3.23 16.67 -3.38
CA LEU A 32 4.53 16.79 -4.05
C LEU A 32 5.50 17.69 -3.26
N ALA A 33 5.03 18.83 -2.76
CA ALA A 33 5.85 19.79 -2.02
C ALA A 33 6.37 19.24 -0.68
N GLN A 34 5.69 18.26 -0.10
CA GLN A 34 6.07 17.61 1.16
C GLN A 34 7.12 16.50 0.97
N LEU A 35 7.25 15.95 -0.25
CA LEU A 35 8.20 14.87 -0.49
C LEU A 35 9.65 15.38 -0.48
N ARG A 36 10.54 14.54 -0.01
CA ARG A 36 12.00 14.75 -0.01
C ARG A 36 12.68 13.44 -0.38
N ARG A 37 13.89 13.50 -0.92
CA ARG A 37 14.73 12.32 -1.14
C ARG A 37 14.84 11.53 0.16
N ALA A 38 14.71 10.21 0.07
CA ALA A 38 14.89 9.32 1.21
C ALA A 38 16.38 9.14 1.56
N ASP A 39 16.65 8.78 2.81
CA ASP A 39 18.01 8.54 3.31
C ASP A 39 18.54 7.13 2.97
N ILE A 40 17.91 6.46 2.01
CA ILE A 40 18.33 5.16 1.48
C ILE A 40 18.42 5.24 -0.04
N ASP A 41 19.38 4.50 -0.63
CA ASP A 41 19.63 4.48 -2.07
C ASP A 41 19.40 3.06 -2.65
N PRO A 42 18.15 2.63 -2.85
CA PRO A 42 17.85 1.37 -3.49
C PRO A 42 18.19 1.41 -4.97
N LYS A 43 18.69 0.31 -5.53
CA LYS A 43 18.90 0.17 -6.99
C LYS A 43 17.56 0.00 -7.71
N VAL A 44 16.62 -0.72 -7.08
CA VAL A 44 15.31 -1.06 -7.63
C VAL A 44 14.23 -0.72 -6.61
N VAL A 45 13.15 -0.11 -7.08
CA VAL A 45 11.92 0.13 -6.30
C VAL A 45 10.74 -0.50 -7.03
N TYR A 46 10.07 -1.44 -6.39
CA TYR A 46 8.83 -2.02 -6.90
C TYR A 46 7.67 -1.09 -6.57
N ILE A 47 6.95 -0.64 -7.58
CA ILE A 47 5.84 0.30 -7.45
C ILE A 47 4.53 -0.31 -7.95
N SER A 48 3.40 0.18 -7.44
CA SER A 48 2.12 -0.05 -8.11
C SER A 48 2.10 0.62 -9.49
N THR A 49 1.25 0.15 -10.39
CA THR A 49 1.10 0.74 -11.73
C THR A 49 0.38 2.09 -11.72
N LEU A 50 -0.14 2.56 -10.57
CA LEU A 50 -0.84 3.83 -10.45
C LEU A 50 0.13 5.02 -10.32
N GLN A 51 -0.13 6.11 -11.05
CA GLN A 51 0.79 7.25 -11.20
C GLN A 51 1.24 7.87 -9.87
N ARG A 52 0.39 7.93 -8.83
CA ARG A 52 0.75 8.48 -7.52
C ARG A 52 1.91 7.75 -6.84
N THR A 53 2.05 6.43 -7.09
CA THR A 53 3.21 5.67 -6.58
C THR A 53 4.47 5.98 -7.37
N ARG A 54 4.37 6.08 -8.69
CA ARG A 54 5.48 6.49 -9.56
C ARG A 54 5.99 7.88 -9.17
N GLN A 55 5.11 8.88 -9.12
CA GLN A 55 5.46 10.26 -8.75
C GLN A 55 6.13 10.34 -7.37
N THR A 56 5.65 9.53 -6.42
CA THR A 56 6.28 9.45 -5.09
C THR A 56 7.68 8.85 -5.18
N ALA A 57 7.84 7.74 -5.92
CA ALA A 57 9.13 7.07 -6.06
C ALA A 57 10.18 7.92 -6.77
N GLU A 58 9.79 8.67 -7.81
CA GLU A 58 10.68 9.58 -8.56
C GLU A 58 11.29 10.68 -7.67
N VAL A 59 10.56 11.12 -6.65
CA VAL A 59 11.08 12.13 -5.69
C VAL A 59 11.90 11.47 -4.57
N LEU A 60 11.42 10.36 -4.01
CA LEU A 60 12.10 9.69 -2.90
C LEU A 60 13.39 8.99 -3.35
N PHE A 61 13.41 8.43 -4.57
CA PHE A 61 14.46 7.58 -5.10
C PHE A 61 14.79 7.94 -6.56
N PRO A 62 15.32 9.14 -6.83
CA PRO A 62 15.49 9.65 -8.19
C PRO A 62 16.44 8.83 -9.06
N ASP A 63 17.34 8.06 -8.44
CA ASP A 63 18.36 7.28 -9.12
C ASP A 63 18.00 5.79 -9.25
N ALA A 64 16.84 5.36 -8.70
CA ALA A 64 16.42 3.97 -8.70
C ALA A 64 15.70 3.58 -10.00
N GLU A 65 15.85 2.33 -10.40
CA GLU A 65 14.99 1.71 -11.40
C GLU A 65 13.60 1.46 -10.79
N LEU A 66 12.54 1.96 -11.44
CA LEU A 66 11.17 1.77 -11.01
C LEU A 66 10.52 0.62 -11.76
N VAL A 67 10.19 -0.46 -11.04
CA VAL A 67 9.55 -1.66 -11.59
C VAL A 67 8.07 -1.67 -11.24
N PRO A 68 7.16 -1.42 -12.22
CA PRO A 68 5.72 -1.46 -11.98
C PRO A 68 5.23 -2.91 -11.82
N VAL A 69 4.41 -3.13 -10.78
CA VAL A 69 3.85 -4.43 -10.43
C VAL A 69 2.34 -4.29 -10.25
N ASP A 70 1.57 -4.90 -11.14
CA ASP A 70 0.11 -4.79 -11.17
C ASP A 70 -0.55 -5.32 -9.88
N GLY A 71 -0.03 -6.40 -9.32
CA GLY A 71 -0.51 -7.00 -8.08
C GLY A 71 -0.38 -6.10 -6.84
N LEU A 72 0.34 -4.97 -6.93
CA LEU A 72 0.45 -3.96 -5.86
C LEU A 72 -0.62 -2.85 -5.94
N LYS A 73 -1.52 -2.86 -6.92
CA LYS A 73 -2.62 -1.88 -7.00
C LYS A 73 -3.44 -1.86 -5.72
N GLU A 74 -4.00 -0.69 -5.41
CA GLU A 74 -4.95 -0.53 -4.30
C GLU A 74 -6.21 -1.38 -4.54
N MET A 75 -6.98 -1.61 -3.49
CA MET A 75 -8.29 -2.25 -3.58
C MET A 75 -9.18 -1.49 -4.56
N CYS A 76 -9.83 -2.22 -5.45
CA CYS A 76 -10.87 -1.64 -6.31
C CYS A 76 -12.13 -1.43 -5.48
N PHE A 77 -12.51 -0.17 -5.25
CA PHE A 77 -13.74 0.18 -4.55
C PHE A 77 -14.94 0.35 -5.50
N GLY A 78 -14.77 0.05 -6.79
CA GLY A 78 -15.84 0.08 -7.79
C GLY A 78 -16.59 1.40 -7.82
N SER A 79 -17.93 1.35 -7.67
CA SER A 79 -18.79 2.54 -7.72
C SER A 79 -18.59 3.54 -6.58
N PHE A 80 -17.87 3.17 -5.50
CA PHE A 80 -17.55 4.08 -4.41
C PHE A 80 -16.34 4.98 -4.71
N GLU A 81 -15.56 4.66 -5.74
CA GLU A 81 -14.37 5.44 -6.09
C GLU A 81 -14.70 6.88 -6.50
N GLY A 82 -13.99 7.82 -5.92
CA GLY A 82 -14.17 9.26 -6.13
C GLY A 82 -15.25 9.89 -5.25
N ARG A 83 -15.94 9.09 -4.43
CA ARG A 83 -16.95 9.55 -3.47
C ARG A 83 -16.40 9.43 -2.03
N ASN A 84 -16.90 10.21 -1.10
CA ASN A 84 -16.57 10.11 0.31
C ASN A 84 -17.76 9.61 1.13
N TYR A 85 -17.51 9.31 2.39
CA TYR A 85 -18.52 8.73 3.29
C TYR A 85 -19.74 9.67 3.52
N ILE A 86 -19.56 11.00 3.40
CA ILE A 86 -20.66 11.95 3.55
C ILE A 86 -21.59 11.87 2.33
N GLU A 87 -21.00 11.86 1.12
CA GLU A 87 -21.75 11.76 -0.14
C GLU A 87 -22.51 10.43 -0.28
N MET A 88 -22.05 9.39 0.43
CA MET A 88 -22.63 8.05 0.40
C MET A 88 -23.46 7.72 1.65
N GLU A 89 -23.70 8.67 2.54
CA GLU A 89 -24.38 8.43 3.82
C GLU A 89 -25.74 7.74 3.64
N HIS A 90 -26.48 8.09 2.58
CA HIS A 90 -27.80 7.53 2.26
C HIS A 90 -27.78 6.52 1.09
N ASP A 91 -26.59 6.11 0.65
CA ASP A 91 -26.44 5.10 -0.40
C ASP A 91 -26.62 3.69 0.22
N PRO A 92 -27.65 2.91 -0.19
CA PRO A 92 -27.95 1.62 0.44
C PRO A 92 -26.84 0.60 0.26
N ASP A 93 -26.11 0.62 -0.85
CA ASP A 93 -25.01 -0.29 -1.10
C ASP A 93 -23.82 0.04 -0.19
N TYR A 94 -23.54 1.33 0.02
CA TYR A 94 -22.52 1.77 0.95
C TYR A 94 -22.88 1.42 2.40
N GLN A 95 -24.13 1.62 2.82
CA GLN A 95 -24.60 1.26 4.15
C GLN A 95 -24.47 -0.26 4.38
N ALA A 96 -24.86 -1.08 3.39
CA ALA A 96 -24.74 -2.53 3.49
C ALA A 96 -23.27 -2.97 3.58
N TRP A 97 -22.38 -2.34 2.80
CA TRP A 97 -20.93 -2.62 2.83
C TRP A 97 -20.31 -2.26 4.20
N VAL A 98 -20.66 -1.09 4.76
CA VAL A 98 -20.20 -0.68 6.10
C VAL A 98 -20.76 -1.59 7.19
N ALA A 99 -22.04 -2.00 7.10
CA ALA A 99 -22.65 -2.94 8.03
C ALA A 99 -21.99 -4.33 8.01
N ALA A 100 -21.40 -4.72 6.88
CA ALA A 100 -20.57 -5.92 6.72
C ALA A 100 -19.09 -5.70 7.12
N ASN A 101 -18.78 -4.68 7.92
CA ASN A 101 -17.41 -4.30 8.33
C ASN A 101 -16.44 -4.07 7.14
N CYS A 102 -16.95 -3.63 6.00
CA CYS A 102 -16.20 -3.43 4.76
C CYS A 102 -15.51 -4.71 4.22
N GLU A 103 -16.04 -5.87 4.55
CA GLU A 103 -15.47 -7.18 4.14
C GLU A 103 -16.12 -7.74 2.87
N SER A 104 -17.37 -7.34 2.58
CA SER A 104 -18.05 -7.70 1.34
C SER A 104 -17.48 -6.97 0.12
N SER A 105 -17.87 -7.39 -1.08
CA SER A 105 -17.54 -6.67 -2.31
C SER A 105 -18.20 -5.29 -2.34
N CYS A 106 -17.46 -4.27 -2.78
CA CYS A 106 -18.08 -3.05 -3.27
C CYS A 106 -18.80 -3.36 -4.60
N PRO A 107 -19.88 -2.64 -4.96
CA PRO A 107 -20.46 -2.78 -6.30
C PRO A 107 -19.39 -2.50 -7.37
N ASP A 108 -19.24 -3.44 -8.33
CA ASP A 108 -18.20 -3.40 -9.36
C ASP A 108 -16.74 -3.37 -8.84
N GLY A 109 -16.53 -3.77 -7.58
CA GLY A 109 -15.22 -3.74 -6.92
C GLY A 109 -14.76 -5.08 -6.37
N GLU A 110 -13.64 -5.06 -5.66
CA GLU A 110 -13.05 -6.23 -5.00
C GLU A 110 -13.69 -6.51 -3.63
N ARG A 111 -13.64 -7.76 -3.21
CA ARG A 111 -13.77 -8.13 -1.79
C ARG A 111 -12.46 -7.87 -1.08
N LYS A 112 -12.52 -7.54 0.21
CA LYS A 112 -11.33 -7.34 1.06
C LYS A 112 -10.39 -8.57 1.03
N ASP A 113 -10.95 -9.78 1.09
CA ASP A 113 -10.16 -11.02 1.11
C ASP A 113 -9.43 -11.25 -0.21
N ASP A 114 -10.12 -11.05 -1.36
CA ASP A 114 -9.53 -11.21 -2.69
C ASP A 114 -8.39 -10.21 -2.91
N PHE A 115 -8.61 -8.95 -2.49
CA PHE A 115 -7.59 -7.91 -2.48
C PHE A 115 -6.39 -8.31 -1.61
N SER A 116 -6.64 -8.73 -0.35
CA SER A 116 -5.60 -9.12 0.59
C SER A 116 -4.79 -10.31 0.07
N ASP A 117 -5.43 -11.29 -0.54
CA ASP A 117 -4.76 -12.44 -1.13
C ASP A 117 -3.91 -12.07 -2.34
N ARG A 118 -4.40 -11.17 -3.21
CA ARG A 118 -3.62 -10.66 -4.34
C ARG A 118 -2.36 -9.93 -3.87
N VAL A 119 -2.51 -9.02 -2.92
CA VAL A 119 -1.39 -8.26 -2.35
C VAL A 119 -0.38 -9.18 -1.65
N CYS A 120 -0.85 -10.10 -0.81
CA CYS A 120 0.04 -10.97 -0.05
C CYS A 120 0.80 -11.96 -0.94
N ARG A 121 0.17 -12.50 -2.00
CA ARG A 121 0.88 -13.33 -2.99
C ARG A 121 1.96 -12.52 -3.72
N THR A 122 1.63 -11.29 -4.12
CA THR A 122 2.58 -10.40 -4.79
C THR A 122 3.74 -10.03 -3.86
N PHE A 123 3.45 -9.66 -2.62
CA PHE A 123 4.45 -9.34 -1.61
C PHE A 123 5.40 -10.52 -1.37
N ALA A 124 4.86 -11.72 -1.15
CA ALA A 124 5.67 -12.94 -0.95
C ALA A 124 6.58 -13.23 -2.15
N ALA A 125 6.06 -13.14 -3.37
CA ALA A 125 6.84 -13.36 -4.59
C ALA A 125 8.00 -12.36 -4.74
N LEU A 126 7.79 -11.08 -4.36
CA LEU A 126 8.86 -10.07 -4.37
C LEU A 126 9.92 -10.35 -3.30
N VAL A 127 9.50 -10.80 -2.13
CA VAL A 127 10.42 -11.22 -1.04
C VAL A 127 11.24 -12.42 -1.48
N ASP A 128 10.61 -13.46 -2.03
CA ASP A 128 11.29 -14.67 -2.50
C ASP A 128 12.29 -14.34 -3.60
N LYS A 129 11.92 -13.46 -4.53
CA LYS A 129 12.82 -12.98 -5.58
C LYS A 129 14.03 -12.26 -4.99
N ALA A 130 13.82 -11.30 -4.09
CA ALA A 130 14.91 -10.54 -3.47
C ALA A 130 15.87 -11.44 -2.69
N LEU A 131 15.35 -12.46 -1.99
CA LEU A 131 16.16 -13.46 -1.29
C LEU A 131 16.98 -14.31 -2.26
N ALA A 132 16.37 -14.76 -3.37
CA ALA A 132 17.07 -15.57 -4.39
C ALA A 132 18.18 -14.76 -5.09
N ASP A 133 17.96 -13.46 -5.29
CA ASP A 133 18.95 -12.55 -5.88
C ASP A 133 20.03 -12.09 -4.87
N GLY A 134 19.92 -12.48 -3.59
CA GLY A 134 20.86 -12.12 -2.54
C GLY A 134 20.80 -10.64 -2.12
N GLU A 135 19.65 -10.00 -2.30
CA GLU A 135 19.46 -8.60 -1.95
C GLU A 135 19.41 -8.39 -0.44
N GLU A 136 20.07 -7.35 0.05
CA GLU A 136 20.01 -6.96 1.46
C GLU A 136 18.83 -6.00 1.77
N MET A 137 18.26 -5.39 0.72
CA MET A 137 17.18 -4.41 0.81
C MET A 137 16.13 -4.66 -0.29
N LEU A 138 14.85 -4.65 0.10
CA LEU A 138 13.70 -4.65 -0.80
C LEU A 138 12.86 -3.41 -0.52
N VAL A 139 12.59 -2.59 -1.55
CA VAL A 139 11.74 -1.40 -1.44
C VAL A 139 10.48 -1.59 -2.27
N ILE A 140 9.33 -1.53 -1.60
CA ILE A 140 7.98 -1.61 -2.19
C ILE A 140 7.24 -0.31 -1.85
N LEU A 141 6.81 0.43 -2.87
CA LEU A 141 6.03 1.65 -2.72
C LEU A 141 4.66 1.47 -3.35
N ALA A 142 3.64 1.43 -2.51
CA ALA A 142 2.28 1.11 -2.93
C ALA A 142 1.24 1.98 -2.20
N HIS A 143 0.27 1.37 -1.54
CA HIS A 143 -0.93 2.03 -1.00
C HIS A 143 -1.17 1.70 0.47
N GLY A 144 -2.15 2.38 1.09
CA GLY A 144 -2.55 2.10 2.46
C GLY A 144 -3.11 0.69 2.63
N GLY A 145 -3.96 0.25 1.72
CA GLY A 145 -4.49 -1.11 1.71
C GLY A 145 -3.40 -2.17 1.57
N THR A 146 -2.40 -1.91 0.72
CA THR A 146 -1.24 -2.83 0.56
C THR A 146 -0.49 -3.01 1.87
N GLN A 147 -0.24 -1.91 2.62
CA GLN A 147 0.39 -2.00 3.94
C GLN A 147 -0.48 -2.80 4.91
N MET A 148 -1.77 -2.50 4.96
CA MET A 148 -2.72 -3.16 5.85
C MET A 148 -2.79 -4.67 5.58
N ALA A 149 -2.93 -5.09 4.33
CA ALA A 149 -3.03 -6.49 3.94
C ALA A 149 -1.75 -7.28 4.23
N ALA A 150 -0.60 -6.75 3.80
CA ALA A 150 0.68 -7.43 4.01
C ALA A 150 1.03 -7.53 5.50
N LEU A 151 0.80 -6.46 6.28
CA LEU A 151 1.19 -6.43 7.69
C LEU A 151 0.19 -7.14 8.62
N GLU A 152 -1.09 -7.25 8.24
CA GLU A 152 -2.01 -8.13 8.96
C GLU A 152 -1.56 -9.59 8.85
N ARG A 153 -1.09 -10.01 7.67
CA ARG A 153 -0.65 -11.41 7.43
C ARG A 153 0.75 -11.71 7.98
N TYR A 154 1.69 -10.79 7.78
CA TYR A 154 3.12 -11.04 8.06
C TYR A 154 3.70 -10.19 9.19
N GLY A 155 3.00 -9.19 9.69
CA GLY A 155 3.52 -8.24 10.68
C GLY A 155 3.55 -8.78 12.10
N VAL A 156 4.56 -8.33 12.88
CA VAL A 156 4.72 -8.57 14.32
C VAL A 156 4.99 -7.28 15.05
N PRO A 157 4.34 -7.05 16.17
CA PRO A 157 3.31 -7.89 16.82
C PRO A 157 2.03 -7.95 16.00
N ARG A 158 1.24 -9.03 16.14
CA ARG A 158 -0.04 -9.15 15.44
C ARG A 158 -0.96 -7.97 15.77
N ARG A 159 -1.54 -7.37 14.73
CA ARG A 159 -2.52 -6.28 14.84
C ARG A 159 -3.61 -6.49 13.80
N SER A 160 -4.81 -5.96 14.06
CA SER A 160 -5.91 -5.97 13.09
C SER A 160 -5.57 -5.07 11.90
N TYR A 161 -6.16 -5.38 10.75
CA TYR A 161 -5.96 -4.76 9.44
C TYR A 161 -5.81 -3.23 9.51
N TYR A 162 -6.82 -2.52 10.00
CA TYR A 162 -6.83 -1.06 10.00
C TYR A 162 -5.76 -0.40 10.90
N ARG A 163 -5.17 -1.16 11.84
CA ARG A 163 -4.07 -0.68 12.69
C ARG A 163 -2.75 -0.53 11.96
N TRP A 164 -2.67 -1.03 10.72
CA TRP A 164 -1.48 -0.99 9.90
C TRP A 164 -1.51 0.11 8.84
N CYS A 165 -2.55 0.95 8.79
CA CYS A 165 -2.59 2.09 7.87
C CYS A 165 -1.52 3.13 8.27
N GLY A 166 -0.45 3.20 7.49
CA GLY A 166 0.60 4.21 7.64
C GLY A 166 0.20 5.58 7.08
N PRO A 167 0.93 6.66 7.45
CA PRO A 167 0.72 7.98 6.87
C PRO A 167 1.09 8.00 5.38
N ASN A 168 0.60 8.99 4.64
CA ASN A 168 1.06 9.25 3.29
C ASN A 168 2.56 9.55 3.27
N ALA A 169 3.27 9.12 2.25
CA ALA A 169 4.74 9.17 2.11
C ALA A 169 5.52 8.49 3.24
N GLY A 170 4.85 7.69 4.08
CA GLY A 170 5.46 6.93 5.16
C GLY A 170 5.27 5.44 5.00
N GLY A 171 5.72 4.67 5.99
CA GLY A 171 5.58 3.23 5.91
C GLY A 171 6.23 2.48 7.06
N TYR A 172 6.67 1.26 6.76
CA TYR A 172 7.23 0.33 7.73
C TYR A 172 8.50 -0.29 7.18
N VAL A 173 9.45 -0.53 8.07
CA VAL A 173 10.62 -1.35 7.80
C VAL A 173 10.44 -2.69 8.49
N LEU A 174 10.55 -3.77 7.73
CA LEU A 174 10.47 -5.14 8.19
C LEU A 174 11.87 -5.72 8.17
N ASP A 175 12.30 -6.35 9.25
CA ASP A 175 13.58 -7.03 9.31
C ASP A 175 13.38 -8.55 9.22
N LEU A 176 13.76 -9.12 8.09
CA LEU A 176 13.69 -10.58 7.87
C LEU A 176 14.78 -11.36 8.58
N SER A 177 15.85 -10.73 9.10
CA SER A 177 16.91 -11.43 9.81
C SER A 177 16.45 -12.02 11.16
N LEU A 178 15.29 -11.55 11.65
CA LEU A 178 14.65 -12.00 12.88
C LEU A 178 13.60 -13.09 12.66
N ILE A 179 13.47 -13.59 11.40
CA ILE A 179 12.47 -14.59 11.04
C ILE A 179 13.14 -15.93 10.73
N HIS A 180 12.85 -16.95 11.53
CA HIS A 180 12.63 -18.28 10.97
C HIS A 180 11.32 -18.26 10.21
N ILE A 181 11.27 -18.95 9.05
CA ILE A 181 10.17 -19.01 8.06
C ILE A 181 8.75 -19.26 8.65
N SER A 182 8.61 -19.40 9.95
CA SER A 182 7.36 -19.64 10.69
C SER A 182 6.94 -18.54 11.67
N GLU A 183 7.69 -17.44 11.83
CA GLU A 183 7.35 -16.39 12.81
C GLU A 183 7.46 -14.96 12.27
N PRO A 184 6.61 -14.08 12.78
CA PRO A 184 6.37 -12.74 12.27
C PRO A 184 7.43 -11.70 12.70
N THR A 185 7.71 -10.76 11.81
CA THR A 185 8.80 -9.78 11.81
C THR A 185 8.64 -8.61 12.79
N ARG A 186 9.75 -8.13 13.38
CA ARG A 186 9.77 -6.87 14.15
C ARG A 186 9.71 -5.64 13.23
N LEU A 187 8.84 -4.72 13.58
CA LEU A 187 8.59 -3.50 12.82
C LEU A 187 9.22 -2.27 13.48
N ARG A 188 9.83 -1.40 12.66
CA ARG A 188 10.10 -0.01 13.02
C ARG A 188 9.21 0.90 12.17
N ARG A 189 8.68 1.96 12.76
CA ARG A 189 7.92 2.99 12.07
C ARG A 189 8.92 4.03 11.55
N ILE A 190 8.80 4.39 10.29
CA ILE A 190 9.57 5.49 9.67
C ILE A 190 8.86 6.79 10.01
#